data_8910b758e9ac4fbe701efd1574ca4cef
#
_entry.id   8910b758e9ac4fbe701efd1574ca4cef
#
_cell.length_a   1.000
_cell.length_b   1.000
_cell.length_c   1.000
_cell.angle_alpha   90.00
_cell.angle_beta   90.00
_cell.angle_gamma   90.00
#
_symmetry.space_group_name_H-M   'P 1'
#
loop_
_entity.id
_entity.type
_entity.pdbx_description
1 polymer ?
#
loop_
_entity_poly.entity_id
_entity_poly.type
_entity_poly.pdbx_seq_one_letter_code
_entity_poly.pdbx_strand_id
1 'polypeptide(L)'
;LLTGTSAPGAVITIAIEKSGNGQTTADAAGNWTLIWTPPVKTGTWTITATSGGVTATQLLRVQLPGNVQRQPIIEPVLRYGTPEISHPEAYQEMTDRWRIAPPPYELTEKVQGRAIGKQGGTLDPYNQNLFKGDLPIFGKDWFFNFTGISDTLAESRTLPTPSGVSAVKPTSITVFGKDNQNLFNENLIASFDLFQGLTAFKPITQRFKATLIANLNYVHLRENGLVKPDVRRGTSRTDAQVSLNEFFYERKLKDLSPNYDFISIRVGSQPFNSDFRGFLFNDTNLGVRVFGNFASNRYQYNLAVFDRLEKDTNSGLNTFELRDQQVAIANFYWQDFLVHGYTQQFSVHYVRDEATFHYDRNGILVRPAPVGIFTPHEIRATYLGESGLGHIGRFNVDHAVYYVFGHDDLNPIAGPDPKLKDGDGVRIGAGSAALEVSYDRDWLRPRLAFFYASGDSTPRDRKASGFDAIFDSPNFAGGGFSFFNRLGIRLAGTGVALVERGSLLTSLRSSKDEGQPQYVNPGVQIVSAGLDVDVTPRLKAIFTGNYIRFDKVQSVEAILFQGNIHKQLGTDLSLGLRYRPLLNQNIVIVGGGAVFLPGRGFKDIYEKDRPLVHVFTNVILTF
;
A
#
# COMPACT_ATOMS: atom_id res chain seq x y z
N LEU A 1 39.32 -30.08 6.53
CA LEU A 1 40.61 -29.85 5.92
C LEU A 1 41.50 -29.07 6.88
N LEU A 2 42.66 -29.53 7.18
CA LEU A 2 43.70 -28.87 7.98
C LEU A 2 44.87 -28.56 7.06
N THR A 3 45.43 -27.37 7.13
CA THR A 3 46.56 -26.92 6.31
C THR A 3 47.60 -26.18 7.15
N GLY A 4 48.83 -26.17 6.71
CA GLY A 4 49.90 -25.42 7.36
C GLY A 4 51.20 -25.48 6.58
N THR A 5 52.27 -24.96 7.18
CA THR A 5 53.60 -24.96 6.60
C THR A 5 54.61 -25.63 7.53
N SER A 6 55.61 -26.29 6.95
CA SER A 6 56.72 -26.94 7.65
C SER A 6 57.94 -27.00 6.72
N ALA A 7 59.05 -27.56 7.17
CA ALA A 7 60.20 -27.81 6.27
C ALA A 7 59.78 -28.75 5.11
N PRO A 8 60.30 -28.54 3.88
CA PRO A 8 59.98 -29.41 2.75
C PRO A 8 60.27 -30.87 3.06
N GLY A 9 59.35 -31.78 2.75
CA GLY A 9 59.52 -33.23 3.01
C GLY A 9 59.33 -33.64 4.47
N ALA A 10 59.05 -32.73 5.40
CA ALA A 10 58.89 -33.08 6.82
C ALA A 10 57.58 -33.82 7.04
N VAL A 11 57.61 -34.84 7.90
CA VAL A 11 56.39 -35.55 8.36
C VAL A 11 55.73 -34.74 9.49
N ILE A 12 54.48 -34.41 9.34
CA ILE A 12 53.66 -33.69 10.31
C ILE A 12 52.68 -34.66 10.94
N THR A 13 52.76 -34.81 12.27
CA THR A 13 51.78 -35.56 13.03
C THR A 13 50.78 -34.56 13.67
N ILE A 14 49.53 -34.74 13.37
CA ILE A 14 48.44 -33.88 13.89
C ILE A 14 47.63 -34.70 14.88
N ALA A 15 47.50 -34.20 16.08
CA ALA A 15 46.64 -34.76 17.12
C ALA A 15 45.48 -33.80 17.41
N ILE A 16 44.26 -34.31 17.41
CA ILE A 16 43.09 -33.59 17.88
C ILE A 16 42.62 -34.25 19.17
N GLU A 17 42.53 -33.48 20.23
CA GLU A 17 42.15 -33.96 21.56
C GLU A 17 40.86 -34.81 21.48
N LYS A 18 40.91 -36.04 22.01
CA LYS A 18 39.78 -37.01 22.01
C LYS A 18 39.25 -37.44 20.62
N SER A 19 39.96 -37.10 19.52
CA SER A 19 39.54 -37.46 18.16
C SER A 19 40.61 -38.25 17.39
N GLY A 20 41.78 -38.47 18.00
CA GLY A 20 42.85 -39.30 17.44
C GLY A 20 43.99 -38.51 16.81
N ASN A 21 44.86 -39.22 16.06
CA ASN A 21 46.04 -38.68 15.40
C ASN A 21 45.95 -38.93 13.89
N GLY A 22 46.47 -38.02 13.10
CA GLY A 22 46.65 -38.14 11.64
C GLY A 22 48.05 -37.70 11.23
N GLN A 23 48.54 -38.15 10.07
CA GLN A 23 49.84 -37.74 9.54
C GLN A 23 49.74 -37.28 8.09
N THR A 24 50.58 -36.34 7.72
CA THR A 24 50.74 -35.84 6.36
C THR A 24 52.21 -35.43 6.15
N THR A 25 52.60 -35.22 4.90
CA THR A 25 53.98 -34.78 4.57
C THR A 25 53.89 -33.43 3.85
N ALA A 26 54.80 -32.54 4.18
CA ALA A 26 54.93 -31.27 3.49
C ALA A 26 55.49 -31.46 2.07
N ASP A 27 54.93 -30.72 1.11
CA ASP A 27 55.40 -30.70 -0.28
C ASP A 27 56.79 -30.01 -0.44
N ALA A 28 57.27 -29.91 -1.67
CA ALA A 28 58.53 -29.26 -1.97
C ALA A 28 58.56 -27.74 -1.64
N ALA A 29 57.43 -27.11 -1.52
CA ALA A 29 57.27 -25.71 -1.11
C ALA A 29 57.05 -25.55 0.42
N GLY A 30 57.02 -26.68 1.17
CA GLY A 30 56.82 -26.70 2.61
C GLY A 30 55.34 -26.64 3.04
N ASN A 31 54.37 -26.71 2.13
CA ASN A 31 52.96 -26.71 2.47
C ASN A 31 52.46 -28.14 2.74
N TRP A 32 51.58 -28.30 3.69
CA TRP A 32 50.94 -29.58 3.96
C TRP A 32 49.42 -29.44 4.11
N THR A 33 48.71 -30.50 3.77
CA THR A 33 47.25 -30.61 3.87
C THR A 33 46.85 -31.96 4.44
N LEU A 34 45.91 -32.01 5.35
CA LEU A 34 45.34 -33.24 5.90
C LEU A 34 43.81 -33.16 5.92
N ILE A 35 43.16 -34.15 5.32
CA ILE A 35 41.70 -34.34 5.44
C ILE A 35 41.46 -35.21 6.69
N TRP A 36 40.78 -34.64 7.67
CA TRP A 36 40.44 -35.32 8.92
C TRP A 36 39.14 -36.11 8.79
N THR A 37 39.18 -37.43 9.00
CA THR A 37 38.04 -38.34 9.03
C THR A 37 38.20 -39.35 10.18
N PRO A 38 37.19 -39.61 11.01
CA PRO A 38 35.81 -39.08 10.96
C PRO A 38 35.71 -37.60 11.39
N PRO A 39 34.56 -36.92 11.12
CA PRO A 39 34.40 -35.53 11.49
C PRO A 39 34.46 -35.33 13.01
N VAL A 40 35.09 -34.24 13.43
CA VAL A 40 35.21 -33.86 14.86
C VAL A 40 33.86 -33.43 15.37
N LYS A 41 33.47 -33.90 16.55
CA LYS A 41 32.20 -33.50 17.20
C LYS A 41 32.22 -31.99 17.52
N THR A 42 31.01 -31.41 17.68
CA THR A 42 30.88 -30.02 18.11
C THR A 42 31.53 -29.76 19.46
N GLY A 43 32.20 -28.63 19.60
CA GLY A 43 32.93 -28.26 20.81
C GLY A 43 34.22 -27.46 20.48
N THR A 44 34.99 -27.16 21.52
CA THR A 44 36.31 -26.55 21.37
C THR A 44 37.35 -27.64 21.60
N TRP A 45 38.24 -27.80 20.64
CA TRP A 45 39.25 -28.86 20.62
C TRP A 45 40.65 -28.27 20.47
N THR A 46 41.61 -28.85 21.14
CA THR A 46 42.99 -28.48 20.94
C THR A 46 43.57 -29.31 19.80
N ILE A 47 44.07 -28.65 18.76
CA ILE A 47 44.83 -29.27 17.68
C ILE A 47 46.31 -29.05 17.95
N THR A 48 47.09 -30.12 17.92
CA THR A 48 48.53 -30.08 18.06
C THR A 48 49.16 -30.66 16.81
N ALA A 49 49.99 -29.90 16.13
CA ALA A 49 50.79 -30.35 14.99
C ALA A 49 52.25 -30.43 15.42
N THR A 50 52.88 -31.59 15.24
CA THR A 50 54.28 -31.84 15.62
C THR A 50 55.08 -32.27 14.39
N SER A 51 56.23 -31.66 14.19
CA SER A 51 57.17 -32.00 13.14
C SER A 51 58.63 -31.76 13.63
N GLY A 52 59.52 -32.73 13.52
CA GLY A 52 60.94 -32.58 13.87
C GLY A 52 61.18 -32.10 15.32
N GLY A 53 60.33 -32.45 16.28
CA GLY A 53 60.48 -32.03 17.69
C GLY A 53 59.84 -30.62 17.98
N VAL A 54 59.36 -29.91 16.98
CA VAL A 54 58.66 -28.63 17.15
C VAL A 54 57.18 -28.90 17.14
N THR A 55 56.47 -28.29 18.09
CA THR A 55 55.03 -28.46 18.28
C THR A 55 54.33 -27.12 18.18
N ALA A 56 53.31 -27.04 17.36
CA ALA A 56 52.39 -25.92 17.26
C ALA A 56 50.98 -26.34 17.74
N THR A 57 50.37 -25.52 18.55
CA THR A 57 49.05 -25.81 19.13
C THR A 57 48.07 -24.71 18.77
N GLN A 58 46.85 -25.08 18.35
CA GLN A 58 45.77 -24.16 18.02
C GLN A 58 44.42 -24.68 18.54
N LEU A 59 43.56 -23.79 18.94
CA LEU A 59 42.17 -24.14 19.32
C LEU A 59 41.30 -24.20 18.07
N LEU A 60 40.66 -25.35 17.88
CA LEU A 60 39.60 -25.55 16.87
C LEU A 60 38.24 -25.48 17.55
N ARG A 61 37.42 -24.53 17.17
CA ARG A 61 36.01 -24.47 17.61
C ARG A 61 35.13 -25.06 16.52
N VAL A 62 34.58 -26.25 16.77
CA VAL A 62 33.62 -26.90 15.89
C VAL A 62 32.22 -26.56 16.39
N GLN A 63 31.48 -25.82 15.61
CA GLN A 63 30.08 -25.49 15.87
C GLN A 63 29.19 -26.27 14.90
N LEU A 64 28.02 -26.70 15.34
CA LEU A 64 26.98 -27.10 14.38
C LEU A 64 26.72 -25.91 13.44
N PRO A 65 26.43 -26.13 12.17
CA PRO A 65 25.99 -25.08 11.26
C PRO A 65 24.56 -24.62 11.65
N GLY A 66 24.46 -24.02 12.83
CA GLY A 66 23.31 -23.36 13.36
C GLY A 66 23.65 -21.90 13.51
N ASN A 67 23.12 -21.04 12.66
CA ASN A 67 23.41 -19.62 12.50
C ASN A 67 24.69 -19.26 11.70
N VAL A 68 24.91 -19.95 10.61
CA VAL A 68 25.36 -19.22 9.44
C VAL A 68 24.14 -18.38 9.05
N GLN A 69 24.16 -17.04 9.29
CA GLN A 69 23.46 -16.17 8.38
C GLN A 69 23.78 -16.72 7.01
N ARG A 70 22.80 -17.34 6.36
CA ARG A 70 22.94 -17.68 4.96
C ARG A 70 23.07 -16.34 4.27
N GLN A 71 24.29 -15.92 3.99
CA GLN A 71 24.47 -15.06 2.84
C GLN A 71 23.70 -15.76 1.73
N PRO A 72 22.77 -15.08 1.07
CA PRO A 72 22.10 -15.68 -0.07
C PRO A 72 23.19 -16.24 -0.96
N ILE A 73 23.07 -17.51 -1.36
CA ILE A 73 23.97 -18.12 -2.33
C ILE A 73 23.71 -17.38 -3.64
N ILE A 74 24.48 -16.34 -3.90
CA ILE A 74 24.42 -15.50 -5.11
C ILE A 74 25.31 -16.13 -6.20
N GLU A 75 25.67 -17.41 -6.09
CA GLU A 75 26.54 -18.05 -7.07
C GLU A 75 26.02 -18.11 -8.51
N PRO A 76 24.73 -18.31 -8.80
CA PRO A 76 24.31 -18.33 -10.19
C PRO A 76 24.30 -16.96 -10.87
N VAL A 77 24.17 -15.88 -10.12
CA VAL A 77 24.05 -14.51 -10.66
C VAL A 77 25.40 -13.96 -11.11
N LEU A 78 26.49 -14.37 -10.48
CA LEU A 78 27.86 -13.90 -10.78
C LEU A 78 28.38 -14.36 -12.13
N ARG A 79 27.78 -15.38 -12.78
CA ARG A 79 28.27 -15.89 -14.08
C ARG A 79 27.81 -15.09 -15.30
N TYR A 80 26.92 -14.11 -15.12
CA TYR A 80 26.35 -13.33 -16.24
C TYR A 80 26.72 -11.84 -16.20
N GLY A 81 27.91 -11.51 -15.69
CA GLY A 81 28.42 -10.14 -15.81
C GLY A 81 27.51 -9.09 -15.16
N THR A 82 26.90 -9.43 -14.03
CA THR A 82 26.37 -8.38 -13.15
C THR A 82 27.53 -7.46 -12.81
N PRO A 83 27.40 -6.15 -13.00
CA PRO A 83 28.44 -5.22 -12.60
C PRO A 83 28.81 -5.53 -11.15
N GLU A 84 30.11 -5.63 -10.87
CA GLU A 84 30.59 -5.67 -9.49
C GLU A 84 29.81 -4.66 -8.68
N ILE A 85 29.26 -5.08 -7.53
CA ILE A 85 28.61 -4.17 -6.60
C ILE A 85 29.69 -3.24 -6.07
N SER A 86 30.00 -2.21 -6.86
CA SER A 86 31.06 -1.24 -6.56
C SER A 86 30.65 -0.18 -5.54
N HIS A 87 29.42 -0.25 -5.02
CA HIS A 87 28.91 0.68 -4.04
C HIS A 87 28.49 -0.04 -2.76
N PRO A 88 29.43 -0.30 -1.84
CA PRO A 88 29.10 -0.87 -0.53
C PRO A 88 28.08 -0.04 0.24
N GLU A 89 27.95 1.23 -0.08
CA GLU A 89 26.97 2.16 0.51
C GLU A 89 25.51 1.83 0.15
N ALA A 90 25.24 1.22 -1.01
CA ALA A 90 23.90 0.82 -1.44
C ALA A 90 23.32 -0.33 -0.60
N TYR A 91 24.20 -1.08 0.08
CA TYR A 91 23.85 -2.23 0.92
C TYR A 91 24.31 -2.05 2.36
N GLN A 92 24.54 -0.81 2.79
CA GLN A 92 24.85 -0.56 4.19
C GLN A 92 23.64 -0.96 5.03
N GLU A 93 23.83 -2.03 5.81
CA GLU A 93 22.84 -2.45 6.79
C GLU A 93 22.57 -1.30 7.75
N MET A 94 21.31 -0.87 7.83
CA MET A 94 20.93 0.13 8.82
C MET A 94 21.13 -0.45 10.20
N THR A 95 22.00 0.17 10.98
CA THR A 95 22.19 -0.22 12.36
C THR A 95 20.89 0.00 13.14
N ASP A 96 20.27 -1.11 13.55
CA ASP A 96 19.13 -1.06 14.46
C ASP A 96 19.67 -0.94 15.91
N ARG A 97 19.22 0.05 16.63
CA ARG A 97 19.53 0.21 18.06
C ARG A 97 18.81 -0.80 18.94
N TRP A 98 17.87 -1.55 18.38
CA TRP A 98 17.06 -2.53 19.07
C TRP A 98 17.49 -3.96 18.74
N ARG A 99 17.72 -4.77 19.76
CA ARG A 99 17.87 -6.20 19.58
C ARG A 99 16.48 -6.84 19.62
N ILE A 100 15.99 -7.28 18.47
CA ILE A 100 14.70 -7.95 18.34
C ILE A 100 14.94 -9.45 18.48
N ALA A 101 14.32 -10.08 19.50
CA ALA A 101 14.28 -11.53 19.58
C ALA A 101 13.38 -12.10 18.47
N PRO A 102 13.77 -13.20 17.81
CA PRO A 102 12.89 -13.89 16.87
C PRO A 102 11.60 -14.33 17.58
N PRO A 103 10.48 -14.45 16.81
CA PRO A 103 9.23 -14.97 17.37
C PRO A 103 9.44 -16.37 17.98
N PRO A 104 8.63 -16.76 18.95
CA PRO A 104 8.74 -18.09 19.57
C PRO A 104 8.30 -19.18 18.61
N TYR A 105 9.24 -19.81 17.94
CA TYR A 105 9.04 -21.01 17.15
C TYR A 105 10.05 -22.07 17.58
N GLU A 106 9.70 -23.33 17.41
CA GLU A 106 10.57 -24.44 17.78
C GLU A 106 11.20 -25.06 16.53
N LEU A 107 12.53 -25.19 16.54
CA LEU A 107 13.27 -25.95 15.54
C LEU A 107 13.38 -27.42 16.00
N THR A 108 13.09 -28.36 15.11
CA THR A 108 13.34 -29.77 15.39
C THR A 108 14.78 -30.13 15.12
N GLU A 109 15.40 -30.89 16.06
CA GLU A 109 16.79 -31.37 15.91
C GLU A 109 16.96 -32.49 14.87
N LYS A 110 15.88 -33.12 14.39
CA LYS A 110 15.93 -34.26 13.48
C LYS A 110 15.34 -33.91 12.12
N VAL A 111 16.22 -33.74 11.16
CA VAL A 111 15.88 -33.62 9.75
C VAL A 111 16.13 -34.95 9.06
N GLN A 112 15.11 -35.76 8.87
CA GLN A 112 15.12 -36.86 7.91
C GLN A 112 14.47 -36.37 6.60
N GLY A 113 15.23 -35.64 5.76
CA GLY A 113 14.83 -35.29 4.40
C GLY A 113 13.60 -34.37 4.24
N ARG A 114 13.14 -33.67 5.27
CA ARG A 114 11.99 -32.73 5.25
C ARG A 114 12.33 -31.41 5.94
N ALA A 115 11.51 -30.41 5.68
CA ALA A 115 11.67 -29.06 6.18
C ALA A 115 11.98 -28.97 7.68
N ILE A 116 12.90 -28.08 8.03
CA ILE A 116 13.36 -27.84 9.39
C ILE A 116 12.26 -27.09 10.14
N GLY A 117 11.49 -27.79 10.98
CA GLY A 117 10.48 -27.16 11.82
C GLY A 117 9.63 -28.20 12.55
N LYS A 118 9.09 -27.78 13.68
CA LYS A 118 8.13 -28.59 14.43
C LYS A 118 6.75 -28.49 13.77
N GLN A 119 6.04 -29.60 13.68
CA GLN A 119 4.65 -29.60 13.26
C GLN A 119 3.79 -28.91 14.35
N GLY A 120 3.10 -27.84 13.97
CA GLY A 120 2.14 -27.15 14.80
C GLY A 120 0.74 -27.74 14.70
N GLY A 121 -0.14 -27.34 15.59
CA GLY A 121 -1.58 -27.56 15.46
C GLY A 121 -2.21 -26.63 14.43
N THR A 122 -3.45 -26.87 14.06
CA THR A 122 -4.19 -26.06 13.04
C THR A 122 -4.31 -24.58 13.38
N LEU A 123 -4.26 -24.23 14.68
CA LEU A 123 -4.32 -22.84 15.16
C LEU A 123 -2.96 -22.28 15.57
N ASP A 124 -1.86 -22.99 15.30
CA ASP A 124 -0.50 -22.54 15.58
C ASP A 124 0.10 -21.88 14.33
N PRO A 125 0.22 -20.53 14.27
CA PRO A 125 0.75 -19.84 13.10
C PRO A 125 2.29 -19.82 13.05
N TYR A 126 2.98 -20.30 14.10
CA TYR A 126 4.44 -20.18 14.24
C TYR A 126 5.20 -21.44 13.87
N ASN A 127 4.56 -22.60 13.97
CA ASN A 127 5.12 -23.86 13.57
C ASN A 127 4.49 -24.35 12.27
N GLN A 128 5.01 -25.44 11.69
CA GLN A 128 4.50 -25.97 10.41
C GLN A 128 2.99 -26.26 10.48
N ASN A 129 2.24 -25.60 9.63
CA ASN A 129 0.79 -25.66 9.65
C ASN A 129 0.26 -25.88 8.22
N LEU A 130 -0.63 -26.85 8.07
CA LEU A 130 -1.26 -27.18 6.79
C LEU A 130 -2.06 -25.97 6.23
N PHE A 131 -2.69 -25.17 7.10
CA PHE A 131 -3.47 -23.99 6.72
C PHE A 131 -2.63 -22.72 6.52
N LYS A 132 -1.31 -22.81 6.62
CA LYS A 132 -0.39 -21.69 6.36
C LYS A 132 0.51 -21.92 5.14
N GLY A 133 0.22 -22.96 4.36
CA GLY A 133 0.98 -23.27 3.16
C GLY A 133 2.34 -23.90 3.40
N ASP A 134 2.61 -24.39 4.61
CA ASP A 134 3.91 -24.97 4.96
C ASP A 134 4.06 -26.40 4.44
N LEU A 135 2.95 -27.12 4.29
CA LEU A 135 2.89 -28.51 3.82
C LEU A 135 1.89 -28.63 2.68
N PRO A 136 2.14 -29.50 1.68
CA PRO A 136 1.18 -29.73 0.61
C PRO A 136 -0.08 -30.42 1.16
N ILE A 137 -1.25 -29.96 0.73
CA ILE A 137 -2.55 -30.56 1.11
C ILE A 137 -2.91 -31.76 0.23
N PHE A 138 -2.49 -31.75 -1.04
CA PHE A 138 -2.59 -32.86 -1.95
C PHE A 138 -1.47 -32.85 -3.00
N GLY A 139 -1.12 -34.03 -3.49
CA GLY A 139 0.05 -34.18 -4.36
C GLY A 139 1.33 -33.89 -3.65
N LYS A 140 2.28 -33.20 -4.34
CA LYS A 140 3.58 -32.80 -3.80
C LYS A 140 3.81 -31.29 -3.83
N ASP A 141 2.93 -30.53 -4.48
CA ASP A 141 3.14 -29.14 -4.85
C ASP A 141 1.87 -28.26 -4.76
N TRP A 142 0.77 -28.78 -4.21
CA TRP A 142 -0.44 -28.03 -3.93
C TRP A 142 -0.49 -27.61 -2.46
N PHE A 143 -0.57 -26.32 -2.22
CA PHE A 143 -0.58 -25.73 -0.91
C PHE A 143 -1.86 -24.92 -0.68
N PHE A 144 -2.25 -24.82 0.56
CA PHE A 144 -3.41 -24.05 0.97
C PHE A 144 -3.04 -23.08 2.07
N ASN A 145 -3.43 -21.82 1.92
CA ASN A 145 -3.27 -20.81 2.95
C ASN A 145 -4.61 -20.21 3.32
N PHE A 146 -4.95 -20.29 4.60
CA PHE A 146 -6.09 -19.61 5.20
C PHE A 146 -5.59 -18.41 6.01
N THR A 147 -6.24 -17.25 5.81
CA THR A 147 -6.01 -16.06 6.61
C THR A 147 -7.35 -15.56 7.13
N GLY A 148 -7.47 -15.48 8.46
CA GLY A 148 -8.60 -14.87 9.15
C GLY A 148 -8.19 -13.53 9.72
N ILE A 149 -9.00 -12.47 9.51
CA ILE A 149 -8.72 -11.14 10.06
C ILE A 149 -9.99 -10.59 10.70
N SER A 150 -9.86 -10.03 11.91
CA SER A 150 -10.82 -9.11 12.52
C SER A 150 -10.21 -7.73 12.49
N ASP A 151 -10.90 -6.76 11.88
CA ASP A 151 -10.46 -5.38 11.67
C ASP A 151 -11.52 -4.44 12.24
N THR A 152 -11.27 -3.98 13.49
CA THR A 152 -12.20 -3.21 14.30
C THR A 152 -11.78 -1.75 14.35
N LEU A 153 -12.58 -0.85 13.79
CA LEU A 153 -12.37 0.59 13.78
C LEU A 153 -13.40 1.32 14.63
N ALA A 154 -12.96 2.16 15.54
CA ALA A 154 -13.77 3.17 16.24
C ALA A 154 -13.21 4.56 15.94
N GLU A 155 -14.08 5.48 15.49
CA GLU A 155 -13.68 6.82 15.10
C GLU A 155 -14.69 7.88 15.60
N SER A 156 -14.14 8.99 16.11
CA SER A 156 -14.91 10.21 16.42
C SER A 156 -14.29 11.38 15.67
N ARG A 157 -15.11 12.16 14.96
CA ARG A 157 -14.61 13.24 14.11
C ARG A 157 -15.57 14.42 14.02
N THR A 158 -15.02 15.59 13.72
CA THR A 158 -15.78 16.78 13.34
C THR A 158 -15.56 17.04 11.85
N LEU A 159 -16.59 16.86 11.03
CA LEU A 159 -16.51 17.04 9.58
C LEU A 159 -17.79 17.71 9.09
N PRO A 160 -17.73 19.00 8.65
CA PRO A 160 -18.88 19.65 8.03
C PRO A 160 -19.31 18.87 6.79
N THR A 161 -20.60 18.57 6.69
CA THR A 161 -21.17 17.86 5.55
C THR A 161 -22.27 18.73 4.95
N PRO A 162 -22.31 18.96 3.64
CA PRO A 162 -23.38 19.68 2.99
C PRO A 162 -24.72 19.04 3.31
N SER A 163 -25.69 19.86 3.76
CA SER A 163 -27.09 19.44 3.96
C SER A 163 -28.02 20.51 3.39
N GLY A 164 -29.15 20.13 2.81
CA GLY A 164 -30.06 21.06 2.18
C GLY A 164 -30.63 22.10 3.15
N VAL A 165 -31.00 21.66 4.36
CA VAL A 165 -31.45 22.53 5.46
C VAL A 165 -30.86 21.99 6.76
N SER A 166 -30.15 22.83 7.50
CA SER A 166 -29.63 22.45 8.80
C SER A 166 -30.73 22.32 9.86
N ALA A 167 -30.77 21.15 10.54
CA ALA A 167 -31.65 20.96 11.70
C ALA A 167 -31.23 21.81 12.90
N VAL A 168 -29.99 22.29 12.93
CA VAL A 168 -29.47 23.18 13.99
C VAL A 168 -29.89 24.63 13.79
N LYS A 169 -30.05 25.04 12.53
CA LYS A 169 -30.46 26.38 12.12
C LYS A 169 -31.55 26.27 11.03
N PRO A 170 -32.78 25.88 11.36
CA PRO A 170 -33.82 25.53 10.36
C PRO A 170 -34.16 26.62 9.36
N THR A 171 -33.91 27.89 9.68
CA THR A 171 -34.17 29.05 8.81
C THR A 171 -32.89 29.59 8.16
N SER A 172 -31.75 28.98 8.42
CA SER A 172 -30.48 29.41 7.87
C SER A 172 -30.35 29.01 6.41
N ILE A 173 -29.79 29.88 5.59
CA ILE A 173 -29.32 29.57 4.23
C ILE A 173 -28.02 28.78 4.24
N THR A 174 -27.38 28.60 5.39
CA THR A 174 -26.15 27.78 5.54
C THR A 174 -26.48 26.32 5.29
N VAL A 175 -25.76 25.70 4.38
CA VAL A 175 -25.96 24.32 3.91
C VAL A 175 -25.33 23.29 4.86
N PHE A 176 -24.54 23.72 5.84
CA PHE A 176 -23.73 22.85 6.70
C PHE A 176 -24.32 22.74 8.11
N GLY A 177 -24.61 21.50 8.52
CA GLY A 177 -25.17 21.17 9.82
C GLY A 177 -24.13 21.00 10.92
N LYS A 178 -24.52 20.31 12.01
CA LYS A 178 -23.59 19.88 13.05
C LYS A 178 -22.62 18.84 12.53
N ASP A 179 -21.36 19.10 12.75
CA ASP A 179 -20.24 18.38 12.19
C ASP A 179 -19.74 17.16 13.01
N ASN A 180 -20.36 16.88 14.17
CA ASN A 180 -19.95 15.76 14.99
C ASN A 180 -20.45 14.42 14.42
N GLN A 181 -19.52 13.48 14.25
CA GLN A 181 -19.76 12.15 13.70
C GLN A 181 -19.03 11.10 14.54
N ASN A 182 -19.71 10.01 14.91
CA ASN A 182 -19.13 8.86 15.57
C ASN A 182 -19.41 7.62 14.74
N LEU A 183 -18.37 6.82 14.52
CA LEU A 183 -18.40 5.65 13.65
C LEU A 183 -17.80 4.45 14.36
N PHE A 184 -18.38 3.29 14.08
CA PHE A 184 -17.83 1.99 14.41
C PHE A 184 -17.91 1.11 13.16
N ASN A 185 -16.85 0.38 12.88
CA ASN A 185 -16.79 -0.53 11.73
C ASN A 185 -16.03 -1.79 12.11
N GLU A 186 -16.60 -2.94 11.82
CA GLU A 186 -15.99 -4.26 11.99
C GLU A 186 -15.99 -5.00 10.67
N ASN A 187 -14.81 -5.48 10.24
CA ASN A 187 -14.68 -6.40 9.13
C ASN A 187 -14.15 -7.73 9.61
N LEU A 188 -14.91 -8.79 9.41
CA LEU A 188 -14.45 -10.16 9.56
C LEU A 188 -14.09 -10.71 8.18
N ILE A 189 -12.81 -10.99 7.97
CA ILE A 189 -12.25 -11.37 6.68
C ILE A 189 -11.79 -12.82 6.74
N ALA A 190 -12.21 -13.63 5.77
CA ALA A 190 -11.77 -15.00 5.57
C ALA A 190 -11.21 -15.14 4.15
N SER A 191 -9.89 -15.32 4.04
CA SER A 191 -9.19 -15.49 2.77
C SER A 191 -8.70 -16.91 2.60
N PHE A 192 -9.06 -17.54 1.48
CA PHE A 192 -8.72 -18.89 1.08
C PHE A 192 -7.85 -18.81 -0.16
N ASP A 193 -6.66 -19.37 -0.09
CA ASP A 193 -5.65 -19.30 -1.13
C ASP A 193 -5.09 -20.70 -1.42
N LEU A 194 -5.50 -21.28 -2.54
CA LEU A 194 -5.06 -22.58 -3.02
C LEU A 194 -4.12 -22.39 -4.21
N PHE A 195 -2.87 -22.81 -4.06
CA PHE A 195 -1.86 -22.59 -5.09
C PHE A 195 -0.97 -23.79 -5.33
N GLN A 196 -0.45 -23.88 -6.55
CA GLN A 196 0.49 -24.91 -6.99
C GLN A 196 1.87 -24.31 -7.24
N GLY A 197 2.91 -25.02 -6.73
CA GLY A 197 4.31 -24.69 -6.95
C GLY A 197 5.06 -24.34 -5.68
N LEU A 198 6.38 -24.40 -5.75
CA LEU A 198 7.29 -24.06 -4.64
C LEU A 198 7.54 -22.55 -4.63
N THR A 199 6.57 -21.79 -4.16
CA THR A 199 6.53 -20.30 -4.26
C THR A 199 7.65 -19.58 -3.53
N ALA A 200 8.36 -20.26 -2.63
CA ALA A 200 9.57 -19.72 -2.01
C ALA A 200 10.74 -19.55 -2.99
N PHE A 201 10.71 -20.27 -4.13
CA PHE A 201 11.81 -20.30 -5.08
C PHE A 201 11.42 -20.01 -6.52
N LYS A 202 10.14 -20.18 -6.86
CA LYS A 202 9.64 -20.06 -8.23
C LYS A 202 8.31 -19.31 -8.28
N PRO A 203 7.98 -18.62 -9.37
CA PRO A 203 6.64 -18.07 -9.57
C PRO A 203 5.57 -19.15 -9.49
N ILE A 204 4.42 -18.79 -8.94
CA ILE A 204 3.24 -19.67 -8.81
C ILE A 204 2.88 -20.26 -10.17
N THR A 205 2.64 -21.59 -10.23
CA THR A 205 2.20 -22.27 -11.45
C THR A 205 0.74 -21.98 -11.72
N GLN A 206 -0.11 -22.13 -10.70
CA GLN A 206 -1.52 -21.71 -10.72
C GLN A 206 -2.03 -21.43 -9.30
N ARG A 207 -3.07 -20.62 -9.21
CA ARG A 207 -3.61 -20.15 -7.94
C ARG A 207 -5.11 -19.88 -8.06
N PHE A 208 -5.85 -20.31 -7.06
CA PHE A 208 -7.24 -19.95 -6.83
C PHE A 208 -7.33 -19.17 -5.52
N LYS A 209 -7.87 -17.98 -5.55
CA LYS A 209 -8.06 -17.18 -4.34
C LYS A 209 -9.49 -16.74 -4.22
N ALA A 210 -10.04 -16.82 -3.00
CA ALA A 210 -11.32 -16.26 -2.62
C ALA A 210 -11.21 -15.58 -1.26
N THR A 211 -11.74 -14.35 -1.14
CA THR A 211 -11.76 -13.57 0.10
C THR A 211 -13.18 -13.11 0.37
N LEU A 212 -13.76 -13.64 1.43
CA LEU A 212 -15.06 -13.26 1.97
C LEU A 212 -14.87 -12.21 3.07
N ILE A 213 -15.69 -11.16 3.05
CA ILE A 213 -15.68 -10.12 4.07
C ILE A 213 -17.12 -9.94 4.58
N ALA A 214 -17.31 -10.09 5.89
CA ALA A 214 -18.53 -9.72 6.59
C ALA A 214 -18.28 -8.41 7.32
N ASN A 215 -19.04 -7.38 6.96
CA ASN A 215 -18.97 -6.05 7.56
C ASN A 215 -20.17 -5.80 8.47
N LEU A 216 -19.92 -5.18 9.61
CA LEU A 216 -20.91 -4.58 10.50
C LEU A 216 -20.49 -3.16 10.80
N ASN A 217 -21.36 -2.19 10.54
CA ASN A 217 -21.04 -0.79 10.75
C ASN A 217 -22.15 -0.04 11.48
N TYR A 218 -21.75 0.95 12.25
CA TYR A 218 -22.64 1.87 12.96
C TYR A 218 -22.16 3.29 12.77
N VAL A 219 -23.12 4.21 12.56
CA VAL A 219 -22.87 5.65 12.51
C VAL A 219 -23.88 6.41 13.32
N HIS A 220 -23.41 7.43 14.02
CA HIS A 220 -24.25 8.43 14.70
C HIS A 220 -23.78 9.84 14.37
N LEU A 221 -24.69 10.65 13.88
CA LEU A 221 -24.48 12.06 13.56
C LEU A 221 -25.36 12.95 14.45
N ARG A 222 -25.12 14.27 14.38
CA ARG A 222 -25.96 15.27 15.06
C ARG A 222 -26.77 16.14 14.09
N GLU A 223 -26.84 15.77 12.81
CA GLU A 223 -27.60 16.48 11.79
C GLU A 223 -28.55 15.52 11.08
N ASN A 224 -29.79 15.97 10.84
CA ASN A 224 -30.80 15.20 10.12
C ASN A 224 -30.54 15.21 8.59
N GLY A 225 -31.04 14.20 7.88
CA GLY A 225 -30.99 14.12 6.43
C GLY A 225 -29.66 13.69 5.84
N LEU A 226 -28.63 13.42 6.66
CA LEU A 226 -27.30 12.98 6.20
C LEU A 226 -27.13 11.46 6.21
N VAL A 227 -27.69 10.80 7.23
CA VAL A 227 -27.64 9.32 7.33
C VAL A 227 -28.72 8.68 6.47
N LYS A 228 -29.88 9.32 6.40
CA LYS A 228 -31.03 8.93 5.59
C LYS A 228 -31.75 10.18 5.11
N PRO A 229 -32.24 10.22 3.85
CA PRO A 229 -33.02 11.36 3.34
C PRO A 229 -34.29 11.66 4.16
N ASP A 230 -34.97 10.60 4.64
CA ASP A 230 -36.13 10.75 5.52
C ASP A 230 -35.70 11.12 6.95
N VAL A 231 -35.81 12.39 7.29
CA VAL A 231 -35.44 12.96 8.59
C VAL A 231 -36.14 12.30 9.78
N ARG A 232 -37.31 11.66 9.57
CA ARG A 232 -38.05 10.94 10.63
C ARG A 232 -37.32 9.68 11.08
N ARG A 233 -36.41 9.17 10.28
CA ARG A 233 -35.60 7.98 10.60
C ARG A 233 -34.37 8.28 11.48
N GLY A 234 -34.25 9.55 11.92
CA GLY A 234 -33.21 9.97 12.85
C GLY A 234 -31.83 10.09 12.23
N THR A 235 -30.81 10.12 13.09
CA THR A 235 -29.40 10.44 12.75
C THR A 235 -28.45 9.30 12.99
N SER A 236 -28.95 8.10 13.27
CA SER A 236 -28.14 6.88 13.49
C SER A 236 -28.50 5.79 12.49
N ARG A 237 -27.53 4.96 12.15
CA ARG A 237 -27.71 3.78 11.31
C ARG A 237 -26.80 2.65 11.75
N THR A 238 -27.33 1.42 11.83
CA THR A 238 -26.58 0.17 11.83
C THR A 238 -26.81 -0.50 10.50
N ASP A 239 -25.77 -1.03 9.89
CA ASP A 239 -25.83 -1.76 8.64
C ASP A 239 -24.88 -2.94 8.63
N ALA A 240 -25.16 -3.94 7.80
CA ALA A 240 -24.33 -5.13 7.63
C ALA A 240 -24.27 -5.52 6.15
N GLN A 241 -23.09 -5.96 5.70
CA GLN A 241 -22.85 -6.40 4.33
C GLN A 241 -21.94 -7.61 4.32
N VAL A 242 -22.19 -8.55 3.41
CA VAL A 242 -21.28 -9.66 3.11
C VAL A 242 -20.86 -9.54 1.65
N SER A 243 -19.56 -9.60 1.41
CA SER A 243 -18.97 -9.47 0.07
C SER A 243 -17.99 -10.60 -0.20
N LEU A 244 -18.05 -11.17 -1.40
CA LEU A 244 -16.95 -11.93 -1.99
C LEU A 244 -16.05 -10.92 -2.70
N ASN A 245 -15.15 -10.29 -1.94
CA ASN A 245 -14.41 -9.14 -2.40
C ASN A 245 -13.32 -9.49 -3.41
N GLU A 246 -12.62 -10.61 -3.19
CA GLU A 246 -11.65 -11.16 -4.13
C GLU A 246 -12.10 -12.57 -4.54
N PHE A 247 -12.03 -12.87 -5.82
CA PHE A 247 -12.15 -14.21 -6.35
C PHE A 247 -11.49 -14.26 -7.72
N PHE A 248 -10.37 -14.93 -7.82
CA PHE A 248 -9.64 -15.00 -9.08
C PHE A 248 -8.92 -16.32 -9.27
N TYR A 249 -8.67 -16.62 -10.54
CA TYR A 249 -7.75 -17.65 -10.99
C TYR A 249 -6.53 -17.01 -11.63
N GLU A 250 -5.35 -17.50 -11.26
CA GLU A 250 -4.08 -17.09 -11.85
C GLU A 250 -3.36 -18.32 -12.41
N ARG A 251 -2.75 -18.16 -13.58
CA ARG A 251 -1.94 -19.20 -14.22
C ARG A 251 -0.70 -18.62 -14.85
N LYS A 252 0.45 -19.22 -14.55
CA LYS A 252 1.68 -18.98 -15.27
C LYS A 252 1.57 -19.62 -16.66
N LEU A 253 1.72 -18.83 -17.70
CA LEU A 253 1.62 -19.28 -19.08
C LEU A 253 2.94 -19.88 -19.56
N LYS A 254 4.08 -19.21 -19.21
CA LYS A 254 5.39 -19.63 -19.68
C LYS A 254 6.50 -19.09 -18.76
N ASP A 255 7.55 -19.87 -18.57
CA ASP A 255 8.84 -19.39 -18.08
C ASP A 255 9.63 -18.85 -19.28
N LEU A 256 10.18 -17.64 -19.16
CA LEU A 256 10.91 -16.94 -20.22
C LEU A 256 12.43 -17.17 -20.12
N SER A 257 12.94 -17.43 -18.91
CA SER A 257 14.34 -17.69 -18.66
C SER A 257 14.55 -18.62 -17.47
N PRO A 258 15.78 -19.20 -17.31
CA PRO A 258 16.16 -19.94 -16.12
C PRO A 258 16.18 -19.10 -14.83
N ASN A 259 16.19 -17.78 -14.96
CA ASN A 259 16.26 -16.81 -13.85
C ASN A 259 14.86 -16.41 -13.34
N TYR A 260 13.86 -17.28 -13.57
CA TYR A 260 12.46 -17.09 -13.11
C TYR A 260 11.71 -15.93 -13.76
N ASP A 261 12.17 -15.49 -14.95
CA ASP A 261 11.37 -14.60 -15.77
C ASP A 261 10.14 -15.37 -16.32
N PHE A 262 8.97 -14.74 -16.29
CA PHE A 262 7.73 -15.44 -16.61
C PHE A 262 6.66 -14.52 -17.22
N ILE A 263 5.62 -15.14 -17.76
CA ILE A 263 4.35 -14.52 -18.13
C ILE A 263 3.23 -15.26 -17.39
N SER A 264 2.35 -14.51 -16.74
CA SER A 264 1.14 -15.01 -16.07
C SER A 264 -0.10 -14.25 -16.52
N ILE A 265 -1.24 -14.92 -16.42
CA ILE A 265 -2.57 -14.33 -16.59
C ILE A 265 -3.37 -14.50 -15.30
N ARG A 266 -4.15 -13.49 -14.94
CA ARG A 266 -5.08 -13.53 -13.81
C ARG A 266 -6.44 -13.04 -14.27
N VAL A 267 -7.51 -13.76 -13.90
CA VAL A 267 -8.89 -13.47 -14.29
C VAL A 267 -9.78 -13.54 -13.05
N GLY A 268 -10.64 -12.55 -12.87
CA GLY A 268 -11.58 -12.46 -11.76
C GLY A 268 -11.46 -11.15 -10.98
N SER A 269 -12.16 -11.07 -9.85
CA SER A 269 -12.06 -9.90 -8.94
C SER A 269 -10.74 -9.96 -8.20
N GLN A 270 -9.90 -8.98 -8.43
CA GLN A 270 -8.51 -8.94 -7.97
C GLN A 270 -8.09 -7.54 -7.53
N PRO A 271 -7.28 -7.42 -6.46
CA PRO A 271 -6.70 -6.14 -6.07
C PRO A 271 -5.64 -5.71 -7.09
N PHE A 272 -5.64 -4.43 -7.38
CA PHE A 272 -4.64 -3.81 -8.23
C PHE A 272 -4.34 -2.39 -7.78
N ASN A 273 -3.06 -2.10 -7.58
CA ASN A 273 -2.56 -0.75 -7.38
C ASN A 273 -1.70 -0.39 -8.62
N SER A 274 -2.04 0.70 -9.29
CA SER A 274 -1.42 1.06 -10.55
C SER A 274 -0.12 1.83 -10.42
N ASP A 275 0.21 2.31 -9.24
CA ASP A 275 1.45 3.04 -8.94
C ASP A 275 1.98 2.69 -7.53
N PHE A 276 3.11 3.26 -7.11
CA PHE A 276 3.74 2.90 -5.83
C PHE A 276 2.96 3.37 -4.60
N ARG A 277 2.14 4.43 -4.73
CA ARG A 277 1.47 5.07 -3.59
C ARG A 277 -0.05 5.08 -3.67
N GLY A 278 -0.64 4.73 -4.80
CA GLY A 278 -2.09 4.71 -5.00
C GLY A 278 -2.68 6.07 -5.39
N PHE A 279 -1.95 6.89 -6.15
CA PHE A 279 -2.42 8.23 -6.55
C PHE A 279 -3.51 8.21 -7.61
N LEU A 280 -3.53 7.19 -8.48
CA LEU A 280 -4.43 7.19 -9.63
C LEU A 280 -5.49 6.09 -9.57
N PHE A 281 -5.07 4.82 -9.36
CA PHE A 281 -5.98 3.68 -9.30
C PHE A 281 -5.47 2.64 -8.31
N ASN A 282 -6.22 2.44 -7.24
CA ASN A 282 -5.94 1.44 -6.21
C ASN A 282 -7.25 0.84 -5.69
N ASP A 283 -7.66 -0.30 -6.24
CA ASP A 283 -8.93 -0.92 -5.91
C ASP A 283 -8.93 -2.43 -6.20
N THR A 284 -9.98 -3.14 -5.75
CA THR A 284 -10.25 -4.53 -6.07
C THR A 284 -11.42 -4.60 -7.04
N ASN A 285 -11.19 -5.07 -8.26
CA ASN A 285 -12.19 -5.09 -9.33
C ASN A 285 -12.13 -6.34 -10.20
N LEU A 286 -13.24 -6.58 -10.89
CA LEU A 286 -13.36 -7.66 -11.86
C LEU A 286 -12.54 -7.33 -13.11
N GLY A 287 -11.69 -8.25 -13.54
CA GLY A 287 -10.90 -7.99 -14.74
C GLY A 287 -9.98 -9.14 -15.15
N VAL A 288 -9.26 -8.86 -16.23
CA VAL A 288 -8.21 -9.72 -16.79
C VAL A 288 -6.89 -8.95 -16.75
N ARG A 289 -5.86 -9.61 -16.26
CA ARG A 289 -4.51 -9.05 -16.16
C ARG A 289 -3.49 -10.03 -16.70
N VAL A 290 -2.65 -9.56 -17.62
CA VAL A 290 -1.44 -10.25 -18.08
C VAL A 290 -0.24 -9.52 -17.49
N PHE A 291 0.65 -10.25 -16.85
CA PHE A 291 1.79 -9.65 -16.17
C PHE A 291 2.99 -10.58 -16.15
N GLY A 292 4.13 -10.03 -15.91
CA GLY A 292 5.36 -10.80 -15.81
C GLY A 292 6.58 -9.90 -15.68
N ASN A 293 7.73 -10.54 -15.82
CA ASN A 293 9.04 -9.91 -15.80
C ASN A 293 9.95 -10.50 -16.87
N PHE A 294 11.03 -9.79 -17.19
CA PHE A 294 12.07 -10.26 -18.08
C PHE A 294 13.43 -9.64 -17.73
N ALA A 295 14.49 -10.18 -18.36
CA ALA A 295 15.88 -9.80 -18.11
C ALA A 295 16.29 -9.92 -16.63
N SER A 296 16.02 -11.09 -16.03
CA SER A 296 16.30 -11.40 -14.62
C SER A 296 15.61 -10.44 -13.66
N ASN A 297 14.30 -10.20 -13.91
CA ASN A 297 13.45 -9.30 -13.14
C ASN A 297 13.82 -7.81 -13.22
N ARG A 298 14.71 -7.40 -14.14
CA ARG A 298 15.04 -5.98 -14.31
C ARG A 298 13.88 -5.16 -14.84
N TYR A 299 13.03 -5.78 -15.65
CA TYR A 299 11.83 -5.17 -16.20
C TYR A 299 10.60 -5.97 -15.79
N GLN A 300 9.55 -5.26 -15.39
CA GLN A 300 8.26 -5.85 -15.07
C GLN A 300 7.17 -5.12 -15.87
N TYR A 301 6.07 -5.81 -16.15
CA TYR A 301 4.95 -5.21 -16.86
C TYR A 301 3.61 -5.75 -16.38
N ASN A 302 2.58 -4.93 -16.55
CA ASN A 302 1.18 -5.28 -16.39
C ASN A 302 0.38 -4.72 -17.56
N LEU A 303 -0.48 -5.57 -18.11
CA LEU A 303 -1.54 -5.18 -19.03
C LEU A 303 -2.85 -5.66 -18.42
N ALA A 304 -3.75 -4.75 -18.08
CA ALA A 304 -4.97 -5.09 -17.38
C ALA A 304 -6.17 -4.36 -17.98
N VAL A 305 -7.31 -5.04 -17.97
CA VAL A 305 -8.61 -4.44 -18.27
C VAL A 305 -9.54 -4.83 -17.14
N PHE A 306 -10.14 -3.82 -16.51
CA PHE A 306 -11.09 -3.97 -15.42
C PHE A 306 -12.46 -3.43 -15.84
N ASP A 307 -13.50 -4.16 -15.48
CA ASP A 307 -14.86 -3.65 -15.41
C ASP A 307 -15.19 -3.47 -13.93
N ARG A 308 -15.37 -2.22 -13.51
CA ARG A 308 -15.48 -1.91 -12.09
C ARG A 308 -16.79 -2.44 -11.52
N LEU A 309 -16.70 -2.93 -10.27
CA LEU A 309 -17.86 -3.29 -9.48
C LEU A 309 -18.36 -2.09 -8.68
N GLU A 310 -19.69 -1.99 -8.52
CA GLU A 310 -20.28 -1.04 -7.56
C GLU A 310 -19.80 -1.35 -6.14
N LYS A 311 -19.74 -0.32 -5.34
CA LYS A 311 -19.39 -0.44 -3.92
C LYS A 311 -20.66 -0.31 -3.08
N ASP A 312 -20.76 -1.11 -2.03
CA ASP A 312 -21.74 -0.87 -0.99
C ASP A 312 -21.40 0.44 -0.24
N THR A 313 -22.31 1.37 -0.23
CA THR A 313 -22.12 2.74 0.30
C THR A 313 -21.57 2.77 1.72
N ASN A 314 -22.03 1.84 2.57
CA ASN A 314 -21.79 1.89 4.00
C ASN A 314 -20.52 1.14 4.42
N SER A 315 -20.15 0.10 3.70
CA SER A 315 -18.95 -0.71 3.98
C SER A 315 -17.79 -0.45 3.01
N GLY A 316 -18.08 0.05 1.80
CA GLY A 316 -17.11 0.21 0.73
C GLY A 316 -16.67 -1.10 0.07
N LEU A 317 -17.32 -2.19 0.42
CA LEU A 317 -17.06 -3.50 -0.16
C LEU A 317 -17.67 -3.62 -1.55
N ASN A 318 -17.08 -4.48 -2.38
CA ASN A 318 -17.65 -4.79 -3.69
C ASN A 318 -19.04 -5.43 -3.57
N THR A 319 -19.94 -5.00 -4.42
CA THR A 319 -21.16 -5.73 -4.74
C THR A 319 -20.92 -6.63 -5.97
N PHE A 320 -21.97 -7.34 -6.44
CA PHE A 320 -21.89 -8.09 -7.71
C PHE A 320 -22.43 -7.28 -8.90
N GLU A 321 -22.79 -6.02 -8.69
CA GLU A 321 -23.28 -5.13 -9.74
C GLU A 321 -22.10 -4.47 -10.46
N LEU A 322 -22.20 -4.32 -11.77
CA LEU A 322 -21.22 -3.59 -12.57
C LEU A 322 -21.47 -2.08 -12.42
N ARG A 323 -20.39 -1.33 -12.34
CA ARG A 323 -20.38 0.13 -12.20
C ARG A 323 -20.56 0.85 -13.54
N ASP A 324 -20.50 0.11 -14.66
CA ASP A 324 -20.45 0.65 -16.02
C ASP A 324 -19.26 1.62 -16.23
N GLN A 325 -18.14 1.28 -15.61
CA GLN A 325 -16.87 1.98 -15.79
C GLN A 325 -15.76 0.98 -16.12
N GLN A 326 -15.24 1.07 -17.34
CA GLN A 326 -14.12 0.26 -17.82
C GLN A 326 -12.81 1.00 -17.66
N VAL A 327 -11.78 0.28 -17.19
CA VAL A 327 -10.43 0.83 -17.00
C VAL A 327 -9.42 -0.11 -17.66
N ALA A 328 -8.71 0.39 -18.68
CA ALA A 328 -7.59 -0.33 -19.28
C ALA A 328 -6.28 0.28 -18.81
N ILE A 329 -5.32 -0.56 -18.41
CA ILE A 329 -4.05 -0.13 -17.80
C ILE A 329 -2.88 -0.86 -18.46
N ALA A 330 -1.84 -0.11 -18.78
CA ALA A 330 -0.53 -0.63 -19.15
C ALA A 330 0.54 0.00 -18.28
N ASN A 331 1.27 -0.83 -17.51
CA ASN A 331 2.37 -0.40 -16.66
C ASN A 331 3.66 -1.09 -17.08
N PHE A 332 4.74 -0.35 -17.07
CA PHE A 332 6.08 -0.84 -17.28
C PHE A 332 6.99 -0.33 -16.17
N TYR A 333 7.74 -1.24 -15.53
CA TYR A 333 8.66 -0.95 -14.44
C TYR A 333 10.08 -1.26 -14.87
N TRP A 334 10.99 -0.34 -14.57
CA TRP A 334 12.42 -0.49 -14.80
C TRP A 334 13.14 -0.41 -13.47
N GLN A 335 13.62 -1.57 -12.98
CA GLN A 335 14.41 -1.65 -11.76
C GLN A 335 15.85 -1.17 -11.99
N ASP A 336 16.45 -0.61 -10.97
CA ASP A 336 17.80 -0.02 -11.02
C ASP A 336 17.94 1.04 -12.13
N PHE A 337 16.93 1.89 -12.27
CA PHE A 337 16.92 2.98 -13.24
C PHE A 337 17.88 4.08 -12.79
N LEU A 338 18.94 4.33 -13.58
CA LEU A 338 20.02 5.28 -13.32
C LEU A 338 20.89 4.97 -12.09
N VAL A 339 20.30 4.55 -10.97
CA VAL A 339 20.99 4.16 -9.74
C VAL A 339 20.41 2.86 -9.19
N HIS A 340 21.25 2.05 -8.53
CA HIS A 340 20.79 0.82 -7.88
C HIS A 340 19.82 1.12 -6.75
N GLY A 341 18.76 0.31 -6.67
CA GLY A 341 17.72 0.46 -5.65
C GLY A 341 16.65 1.51 -5.97
N TYR A 342 16.67 2.09 -7.19
CA TYR A 342 15.65 3.01 -7.66
C TYR A 342 14.85 2.41 -8.82
N THR A 343 13.54 2.31 -8.67
CA THR A 343 12.63 1.75 -9.67
C THR A 343 11.83 2.87 -10.32
N GLN A 344 11.88 2.94 -11.64
CA GLN A 344 11.08 3.83 -12.46
C GLN A 344 9.89 3.10 -13.05
N GLN A 345 8.73 3.75 -13.10
CA GLN A 345 7.52 3.24 -13.72
C GLN A 345 6.99 4.21 -14.75
N PHE A 346 6.51 3.67 -15.86
CA PHE A 346 5.72 4.39 -16.86
C PHE A 346 4.35 3.72 -16.99
N SER A 347 3.30 4.51 -17.15
CA SER A 347 1.95 3.97 -17.19
C SER A 347 1.04 4.74 -18.15
N VAL A 348 0.10 4.00 -18.73
CA VAL A 348 -1.01 4.54 -19.49
C VAL A 348 -2.29 3.95 -18.94
N HIS A 349 -3.29 4.79 -18.67
CA HIS A 349 -4.60 4.36 -18.25
C HIS A 349 -5.66 4.98 -19.16
N TYR A 350 -6.60 4.18 -19.58
CA TYR A 350 -7.79 4.65 -20.28
C TYR A 350 -9.01 4.31 -19.42
N VAL A 351 -9.89 5.28 -19.24
CA VAL A 351 -11.15 5.10 -18.54
C VAL A 351 -12.31 5.54 -19.43
N ARG A 352 -13.35 4.71 -19.44
CA ARG A 352 -14.66 5.04 -19.96
C ARG A 352 -15.67 4.88 -18.84
N ASP A 353 -16.35 5.94 -18.48
CA ASP A 353 -17.37 6.00 -17.45
C ASP A 353 -18.71 6.35 -18.09
N GLU A 354 -19.64 5.40 -18.14
CA GLU A 354 -20.88 5.52 -18.90
C GLU A 354 -21.89 6.41 -18.18
N ALA A 355 -22.80 6.99 -18.96
CA ALA A 355 -23.87 7.84 -18.47
C ALA A 355 -24.94 7.02 -17.73
N THR A 356 -24.94 7.06 -16.41
CA THR A 356 -25.87 6.28 -15.58
C THR A 356 -26.48 7.10 -14.46
N PHE A 357 -27.66 6.68 -13.97
CA PHE A 357 -28.21 7.14 -12.69
C PHE A 357 -27.93 6.11 -11.61
N HIS A 358 -27.40 6.56 -10.48
CA HIS A 358 -27.20 5.71 -9.33
C HIS A 358 -27.58 6.42 -8.03
N TYR A 359 -28.43 5.77 -7.25
CA TYR A 359 -28.74 6.16 -5.88
C TYR A 359 -28.02 5.21 -4.94
N ASP A 360 -27.37 5.76 -3.94
CA ASP A 360 -26.67 4.96 -2.94
C ASP A 360 -27.67 4.10 -2.12
N ARG A 361 -27.15 3.14 -1.34
CA ARG A 361 -27.97 2.28 -0.49
C ARG A 361 -28.86 3.04 0.49
N ASN A 362 -28.53 4.28 0.79
CA ASN A 362 -29.30 5.15 1.70
C ASN A 362 -30.36 5.98 0.97
N GLY A 363 -30.44 5.90 -0.35
CA GLY A 363 -31.39 6.62 -1.20
C GLY A 363 -30.95 8.05 -1.56
N ILE A 364 -29.64 8.33 -1.51
CA ILE A 364 -29.07 9.62 -1.90
C ILE A 364 -28.53 9.49 -3.32
N LEU A 365 -28.86 10.46 -4.21
CA LEU A 365 -28.31 10.50 -5.56
C LEU A 365 -26.79 10.74 -5.52
N VAL A 366 -26.03 9.81 -6.08
CA VAL A 366 -24.57 9.88 -6.12
C VAL A 366 -24.00 9.93 -7.53
N ARG A 367 -24.76 9.53 -8.53
CA ARG A 367 -24.41 9.62 -9.94
C ARG A 367 -25.63 9.95 -10.78
N PRO A 368 -25.65 11.04 -11.54
CA PRO A 368 -24.65 12.12 -11.55
C PRO A 368 -24.55 12.85 -10.22
N ALA A 369 -23.41 13.53 -9.98
CA ALA A 369 -23.27 14.34 -8.77
C ALA A 369 -24.32 15.44 -8.71
N PRO A 370 -24.97 15.69 -7.55
CA PRO A 370 -25.97 16.75 -7.40
C PRO A 370 -25.28 18.14 -7.31
N VAL A 371 -24.49 18.47 -8.31
CA VAL A 371 -23.74 19.72 -8.45
C VAL A 371 -24.01 20.28 -9.84
N GLY A 372 -24.60 21.46 -9.90
CA GLY A 372 -24.95 22.10 -11.17
C GLY A 372 -26.05 21.33 -11.92
N ILE A 373 -25.78 20.85 -13.12
CA ILE A 373 -26.71 20.11 -13.98
C ILE A 373 -26.63 18.62 -13.67
N PHE A 374 -27.73 17.99 -13.22
CA PHE A 374 -27.75 16.57 -12.79
C PHE A 374 -28.18 15.65 -13.95
N THR A 375 -27.54 15.78 -15.10
CA THR A 375 -27.81 14.91 -16.24
C THR A 375 -26.73 13.84 -16.35
N PRO A 376 -27.09 12.56 -16.55
CA PRO A 376 -26.10 11.53 -16.81
C PRO A 376 -25.26 11.86 -18.06
N HIS A 377 -23.97 11.67 -17.95
CA HIS A 377 -23.02 11.98 -19.02
C HIS A 377 -21.89 10.95 -19.07
N GLU A 378 -21.33 10.75 -20.24
CA GLU A 378 -20.21 9.83 -20.48
C GLU A 378 -18.88 10.58 -20.38
N ILE A 379 -17.92 9.97 -19.69
CA ILE A 379 -16.55 10.47 -19.58
C ILE A 379 -15.59 9.48 -20.23
N ARG A 380 -14.72 9.99 -21.11
CA ARG A 380 -13.60 9.23 -21.70
C ARG A 380 -12.31 9.98 -21.45
N ALA A 381 -11.42 9.39 -20.67
CA ALA A 381 -10.17 10.03 -20.29
C ALA A 381 -8.98 9.07 -20.42
N THR A 382 -7.85 9.61 -20.84
CA THR A 382 -6.57 8.90 -20.92
C THR A 382 -5.56 9.59 -20.02
N TYR A 383 -4.92 8.82 -19.15
CA TYR A 383 -3.87 9.28 -18.26
C TYR A 383 -2.52 8.74 -18.74
N LEU A 384 -1.54 9.61 -18.82
CA LEU A 384 -0.13 9.26 -18.96
C LEU A 384 0.53 9.48 -17.61
N GLY A 385 1.20 8.46 -17.10
CA GLY A 385 1.82 8.48 -15.78
C GLY A 385 3.29 8.12 -15.83
N GLU A 386 4.04 8.78 -14.98
CA GLU A 386 5.43 8.48 -14.67
C GLU A 386 5.58 8.54 -13.15
N SER A 387 6.19 7.50 -12.56
CA SER A 387 6.45 7.46 -11.12
C SER A 387 7.74 6.72 -10.81
N GLY A 388 8.35 7.06 -9.70
CA GLY A 388 9.58 6.43 -9.27
C GLY A 388 9.63 6.28 -7.75
N LEU A 389 10.22 5.18 -7.30
CA LEU A 389 10.40 4.86 -5.89
C LEU A 389 11.76 4.19 -5.67
N GLY A 390 12.47 4.62 -4.67
CA GLY A 390 13.71 3.97 -4.26
C GLY A 390 14.58 4.85 -3.39
N HIS A 391 15.83 4.46 -3.24
CA HIS A 391 16.77 5.20 -2.43
C HIS A 391 18.06 5.54 -3.20
N ILE A 392 18.61 6.69 -2.87
CA ILE A 392 19.88 7.19 -3.36
C ILE A 392 20.74 7.47 -2.12
N GLY A 393 21.65 6.55 -1.80
CA GLY A 393 22.32 6.54 -0.51
C GLY A 393 21.31 6.36 0.63
N ARG A 394 21.24 7.30 1.57
CA ARG A 394 20.28 7.29 2.69
C ARG A 394 18.99 8.03 2.42
N PHE A 395 18.87 8.69 1.28
CA PHE A 395 17.64 9.39 0.90
C PHE A 395 16.69 8.43 0.20
N ASN A 396 15.47 8.34 0.69
CA ASN A 396 14.39 7.73 -0.06
C ASN A 396 13.72 8.83 -0.87
N VAL A 397 13.52 8.55 -2.15
CA VAL A 397 12.87 9.45 -3.11
C VAL A 397 11.69 8.73 -3.71
N ASP A 398 10.54 9.38 -3.67
CA ASP A 398 9.30 8.90 -4.25
C ASP A 398 8.66 10.06 -5.01
N HIS A 399 8.32 9.84 -6.27
CA HIS A 399 7.66 10.84 -7.08
C HIS A 399 6.62 10.21 -8.00
N ALA A 400 5.64 11.01 -8.41
CA ALA A 400 4.68 10.65 -9.43
C ALA A 400 4.25 11.90 -10.19
N VAL A 401 4.09 11.76 -11.50
CA VAL A 401 3.55 12.80 -12.38
C VAL A 401 2.51 12.19 -13.29
N TYR A 402 1.35 12.83 -13.38
CA TYR A 402 0.25 12.40 -14.25
C TYR A 402 -0.23 13.56 -15.09
N TYR A 403 -0.55 13.24 -16.33
CA TYR A 403 -1.30 14.12 -17.22
C TYR A 403 -2.51 13.38 -17.75
N VAL A 404 -3.68 14.00 -17.67
CA VAL A 404 -4.93 13.46 -18.19
C VAL A 404 -5.47 14.32 -19.32
N PHE A 405 -5.96 13.67 -20.38
CA PHE A 405 -6.69 14.32 -21.47
C PHE A 405 -7.87 13.45 -21.90
N GLY A 406 -8.90 14.09 -22.41
CA GLY A 406 -10.10 13.37 -22.79
C GLY A 406 -11.28 14.29 -23.06
N HIS A 407 -12.47 13.73 -22.90
CA HIS A 407 -13.73 14.41 -23.13
C HIS A 407 -14.76 13.96 -22.10
N ASP A 408 -15.54 14.91 -21.61
CA ASP A 408 -16.73 14.72 -20.83
C ASP A 408 -17.90 15.31 -21.61
N ASP A 409 -18.98 14.56 -21.80
CA ASP A 409 -20.11 14.95 -22.65
C ASP A 409 -20.91 16.12 -22.07
N LEU A 410 -20.69 16.45 -20.78
CA LEU A 410 -21.38 17.53 -20.09
C LEU A 410 -20.40 18.36 -19.24
N ASN A 411 -20.56 19.68 -19.23
CA ASN A 411 -20.03 20.53 -18.16
C ASN A 411 -21.12 20.76 -17.09
N PRO A 412 -21.09 20.06 -15.94
CA PRO A 412 -22.14 20.19 -14.95
C PRO A 412 -22.20 21.57 -14.27
N ILE A 413 -21.12 22.37 -14.35
CA ILE A 413 -21.02 23.68 -13.69
C ILE A 413 -21.36 24.84 -14.64
N ALA A 414 -21.45 24.59 -15.93
CA ALA A 414 -21.69 25.65 -16.92
C ALA A 414 -22.95 26.47 -16.63
N GLY A 415 -24.00 25.86 -16.09
CA GLY A 415 -25.26 26.54 -15.79
C GLY A 415 -25.93 27.08 -17.05
N PRO A 416 -27.05 27.79 -16.94
CA PRO A 416 -27.73 28.37 -18.08
C PRO A 416 -26.99 29.63 -18.57
N ASP A 417 -25.83 29.48 -19.19
CA ASP A 417 -25.22 30.55 -19.97
C ASP A 417 -25.85 30.52 -21.37
N PRO A 418 -26.50 31.61 -21.82
CA PRO A 418 -27.10 31.65 -23.16
C PRO A 418 -26.08 31.52 -24.29
N LYS A 419 -24.79 31.61 -24.01
CA LYS A 419 -23.69 31.40 -24.94
C LYS A 419 -23.19 29.97 -24.99
N LEU A 420 -23.45 29.18 -23.95
CA LEU A 420 -23.19 27.75 -23.86
C LEU A 420 -24.55 27.07 -23.97
N LYS A 421 -24.82 26.37 -25.07
CA LYS A 421 -26.01 25.54 -25.17
C LYS A 421 -25.97 24.54 -24.01
N ASP A 422 -27.07 24.41 -23.28
CA ASP A 422 -27.22 23.38 -22.24
C ASP A 422 -26.81 22.03 -22.81
N GLY A 423 -25.80 21.39 -22.20
CA GLY A 423 -25.29 20.09 -22.60
C GLY A 423 -24.09 20.08 -23.53
N ASP A 424 -23.39 21.18 -23.72
CA ASP A 424 -22.10 21.16 -24.43
C ASP A 424 -21.00 20.48 -23.59
N GLY A 425 -20.39 19.44 -24.15
CA GLY A 425 -19.30 18.72 -23.52
C GLY A 425 -18.02 19.54 -23.36
N VAL A 426 -17.13 19.08 -22.49
CA VAL A 426 -15.85 19.73 -22.21
C VAL A 426 -14.66 18.85 -22.60
N ARG A 427 -13.58 19.49 -23.03
CA ARG A 427 -12.30 18.84 -23.23
C ARG A 427 -11.51 18.83 -21.92
N ILE A 428 -11.11 17.64 -21.51
CA ILE A 428 -10.28 17.42 -20.32
C ILE A 428 -8.82 17.67 -20.67
N GLY A 429 -8.10 18.39 -19.82
CA GLY A 429 -6.67 18.60 -19.92
C GLY A 429 -6.10 19.08 -18.60
N ALA A 430 -5.61 18.14 -17.75
CA ALA A 430 -5.23 18.41 -16.38
C ALA A 430 -3.98 17.63 -15.96
N GLY A 431 -3.32 18.06 -14.89
CA GLY A 431 -2.09 17.41 -14.42
C GLY A 431 -1.98 17.33 -12.92
N SER A 432 -1.21 16.35 -12.45
CA SER A 432 -0.88 16.15 -11.04
C SER A 432 0.60 15.77 -10.88
N ALA A 433 1.21 16.18 -9.76
CA ALA A 433 2.57 15.83 -9.39
C ALA A 433 2.70 15.61 -7.89
N ALA A 434 3.49 14.63 -7.50
CA ALA A 434 3.85 14.33 -6.12
C ALA A 434 5.35 14.11 -6.00
N LEU A 435 5.94 14.55 -4.90
CA LEU A 435 7.34 14.29 -4.55
C LEU A 435 7.44 14.14 -3.03
N GLU A 436 8.02 13.05 -2.56
CA GLU A 436 8.43 12.87 -1.16
C GLU A 436 9.91 12.52 -1.10
N VAL A 437 10.64 13.19 -0.22
CA VAL A 437 12.02 12.86 0.11
C VAL A 437 12.09 12.61 1.60
N SER A 438 12.66 11.48 1.99
CA SER A 438 12.92 11.15 3.38
C SER A 438 14.35 10.68 3.59
N TYR A 439 14.84 10.81 4.82
CA TYR A 439 16.20 10.44 5.18
C TYR A 439 16.17 9.40 6.30
N ASP A 440 16.80 8.24 6.08
CA ASP A 440 16.87 7.17 7.07
C ASP A 440 18.03 7.38 8.04
N ARG A 441 17.69 7.61 9.31
CA ARG A 441 18.67 7.75 10.39
C ARG A 441 18.29 6.88 11.58
N ASP A 442 18.62 5.59 11.49
CA ASP A 442 18.34 4.58 12.52
C ASP A 442 16.83 4.57 12.89
N TRP A 443 16.48 4.98 14.10
CA TRP A 443 15.09 5.02 14.61
C TRP A 443 14.30 6.25 14.15
N LEU A 444 14.87 7.14 13.39
CA LEU A 444 14.30 8.43 13.01
C LEU A 444 14.30 8.59 11.49
N ARG A 445 13.15 8.97 10.91
CA ARG A 445 13.01 9.28 9.48
C ARG A 445 12.26 10.60 9.31
N PRO A 446 12.96 11.74 9.13
CA PRO A 446 12.34 12.97 8.67
C PRO A 446 11.89 12.84 7.21
N ARG A 447 10.77 13.49 6.87
CA ARG A 447 10.16 13.49 5.53
C ARG A 447 9.74 14.91 5.15
N LEU A 448 9.92 15.24 3.86
CA LEU A 448 9.35 16.41 3.22
C LEU A 448 8.60 15.96 1.97
N ALA A 449 7.41 16.48 1.77
CA ALA A 449 6.61 16.11 0.61
C ALA A 449 5.87 17.30 0.02
N PHE A 450 5.63 17.21 -1.29
CA PHE A 450 4.84 18.15 -2.06
C PHE A 450 3.85 17.39 -2.94
N PHE A 451 2.59 17.84 -2.96
CA PHE A 451 1.55 17.33 -3.85
C PHE A 451 0.87 18.49 -4.56
N TYR A 452 0.67 18.32 -5.86
CA TYR A 452 -0.01 19.26 -6.73
C TYR A 452 -1.06 18.53 -7.57
N ALA A 453 -2.26 19.06 -7.63
CA ALA A 453 -3.29 18.73 -8.60
C ALA A 453 -3.83 20.03 -9.19
N SER A 454 -3.86 20.13 -10.53
CA SER A 454 -4.33 21.33 -11.22
C SER A 454 -5.80 21.59 -10.94
N GLY A 455 -6.19 22.86 -10.87
CA GLY A 455 -7.57 23.32 -10.74
C GLY A 455 -8.06 24.03 -12.00
N ASP A 456 -9.37 24.18 -12.12
CA ASP A 456 -10.03 24.87 -13.21
C ASP A 456 -10.26 26.35 -12.85
N SER A 457 -9.74 27.25 -13.69
CA SER A 457 -9.89 28.70 -13.52
C SER A 457 -11.07 29.29 -14.27
N THR A 458 -11.67 28.54 -15.19
CA THR A 458 -12.76 29.01 -16.06
C THR A 458 -13.90 27.98 -16.13
N PRO A 459 -14.56 27.66 -15.00
CA PRO A 459 -15.43 26.50 -14.86
C PRO A 459 -16.65 26.48 -15.79
N ARG A 460 -16.93 27.58 -16.49
CA ARG A 460 -18.09 27.73 -17.40
C ARG A 460 -17.70 27.72 -18.88
N ASP A 461 -16.46 27.39 -19.21
CA ASP A 461 -16.02 27.25 -20.61
C ASP A 461 -16.07 25.77 -21.08
N ARG A 462 -15.51 25.48 -22.25
CA ARG A 462 -15.45 24.13 -22.85
C ARG A 462 -14.16 23.36 -22.51
N LYS A 463 -13.47 23.76 -21.45
CA LYS A 463 -12.26 23.08 -20.98
C LYS A 463 -12.42 22.73 -19.51
N ALA A 464 -11.98 21.56 -19.15
CA ALA A 464 -11.90 21.08 -17.77
C ALA A 464 -10.43 20.83 -17.43
N SER A 465 -9.87 21.69 -16.59
CA SER A 465 -8.43 21.68 -16.26
C SER A 465 -8.14 21.26 -14.81
N GLY A 466 -9.14 20.84 -14.07
CA GLY A 466 -9.00 20.29 -12.73
C GLY A 466 -8.64 18.80 -12.78
N PHE A 467 -7.54 18.41 -12.14
CA PHE A 467 -7.15 16.99 -12.08
C PHE A 467 -8.09 16.21 -11.15
N ASP A 468 -8.55 15.07 -11.61
CA ASP A 468 -9.23 14.07 -10.78
C ASP A 468 -8.69 12.68 -11.11
N ALA A 469 -8.67 11.77 -10.12
CA ALA A 469 -8.15 10.42 -10.27
C ALA A 469 -9.24 9.43 -10.69
N ILE A 470 -8.90 8.24 -11.09
CA ILE A 470 -9.86 7.18 -11.40
C ILE A 470 -10.46 6.65 -10.09
N PHE A 471 -9.61 6.13 -9.20
CA PHE A 471 -9.96 5.66 -7.87
C PHE A 471 -8.71 5.63 -6.98
N ASP A 472 -8.36 6.77 -6.42
CA ASP A 472 -7.16 6.95 -5.62
C ASP A 472 -7.31 6.42 -4.19
N SER A 473 -6.21 6.04 -3.57
CA SER A 473 -6.09 5.77 -2.13
C SER A 473 -4.64 6.00 -1.70
N PRO A 474 -4.18 7.26 -1.70
CA PRO A 474 -2.77 7.55 -1.57
C PRO A 474 -2.27 7.41 -0.13
N ASN A 475 -1.21 6.63 0.05
CA ASN A 475 -0.43 6.62 1.27
C ASN A 475 0.69 7.67 1.20
N PHE A 476 0.31 8.94 1.39
CA PHE A 476 1.18 10.11 1.21
C PHE A 476 0.77 11.22 2.18
N ALA A 477 1.68 12.14 2.53
CA ALA A 477 1.41 13.30 3.41
C ALA A 477 0.69 12.93 4.72
N GLY A 478 1.16 11.86 5.40
CA GLY A 478 0.59 11.33 6.64
C GLY A 478 -0.44 10.21 6.46
N GLY A 479 -0.89 9.95 5.22
CA GLY A 479 -1.80 8.84 4.91
C GLY A 479 -3.07 8.88 5.77
N GLY A 480 -3.51 7.74 6.26
CA GLY A 480 -4.71 7.63 7.09
C GLY A 480 -4.65 8.30 8.46
N PHE A 481 -3.52 8.88 8.87
CA PHE A 481 -3.44 9.68 10.09
C PHE A 481 -3.75 11.16 9.84
N SER A 482 -3.51 11.67 8.64
CA SER A 482 -3.84 13.03 8.23
C SER A 482 -5.35 13.27 8.21
N PHE A 483 -5.81 14.38 8.79
CA PHE A 483 -7.21 14.79 8.69
C PHE A 483 -7.63 14.92 7.23
N PHE A 484 -6.83 15.63 6.45
CA PHE A 484 -7.17 15.94 5.08
C PHE A 484 -7.18 14.70 4.18
N ASN A 485 -6.16 13.85 4.25
CA ASN A 485 -6.11 12.62 3.45
C ASN A 485 -7.25 11.67 3.83
N ARG A 486 -7.51 11.50 5.13
CA ARG A 486 -8.52 10.56 5.63
C ARG A 486 -9.96 11.02 5.34
N LEU A 487 -10.26 12.29 5.60
CA LEU A 487 -11.63 12.82 5.62
C LEU A 487 -11.95 13.77 4.47
N GLY A 488 -10.93 14.46 3.95
CA GLY A 488 -11.07 15.51 2.96
C GLY A 488 -11.84 16.73 3.44
N ILE A 489 -12.13 17.62 2.50
CA ILE A 489 -13.05 18.75 2.69
C ILE A 489 -14.26 18.51 1.78
N ARG A 490 -15.44 18.48 2.35
CA ARG A 490 -16.68 18.14 1.65
C ARG A 490 -17.24 19.35 0.92
N LEU A 491 -16.95 19.51 -0.37
CA LEU A 491 -17.46 20.59 -1.21
C LEU A 491 -18.78 20.21 -1.89
N ALA A 492 -19.01 18.94 -2.11
CA ALA A 492 -20.20 18.38 -2.75
C ALA A 492 -20.63 17.09 -2.05
N GLY A 493 -21.80 16.57 -2.44
CA GLY A 493 -22.36 15.35 -1.88
C GLY A 493 -23.07 15.57 -0.55
N THR A 494 -24.07 14.75 -0.28
CA THR A 494 -24.97 14.84 0.87
C THR A 494 -24.90 13.63 1.79
N GLY A 495 -24.17 12.59 1.37
CA GLY A 495 -23.98 11.36 2.14
C GLY A 495 -22.81 11.42 3.11
N VAL A 496 -22.77 10.47 4.02
CA VAL A 496 -21.67 10.29 4.98
C VAL A 496 -20.83 9.10 4.58
N ALA A 497 -19.56 9.35 4.28
CA ALA A 497 -18.59 8.26 4.13
C ALA A 497 -18.25 7.69 5.52
N LEU A 498 -18.57 6.42 5.72
CA LEU A 498 -18.36 5.73 6.99
C LEU A 498 -16.94 5.22 7.18
N VAL A 499 -16.34 4.77 6.11
CA VAL A 499 -15.01 4.17 6.11
C VAL A 499 -13.98 5.18 5.62
N GLU A 500 -12.73 5.02 6.06
CA GLU A 500 -11.61 5.76 5.51
C GLU A 500 -11.53 5.54 4.00
N ARG A 501 -11.59 6.61 3.23
CA ARG A 501 -11.55 6.57 1.78
C ARG A 501 -10.31 7.19 1.19
N GLY A 502 -9.42 7.75 1.98
CA GLY A 502 -8.16 8.37 1.62
C GLY A 502 -8.13 9.05 0.26
N SER A 503 -8.02 10.36 0.23
CA SER A 503 -7.78 11.12 -1.01
C SER A 503 -7.08 12.42 -0.69
N LEU A 504 -6.17 12.84 -1.57
CA LEU A 504 -5.53 14.15 -1.48
C LEU A 504 -6.26 15.20 -2.33
N LEU A 505 -7.31 14.82 -3.05
CA LEU A 505 -7.99 15.70 -3.99
C LEU A 505 -9.15 16.46 -3.33
N THR A 506 -9.32 17.71 -3.73
CA THR A 506 -10.49 18.54 -3.42
C THR A 506 -11.56 18.33 -4.50
N SER A 507 -12.04 17.09 -4.60
CA SER A 507 -12.97 16.71 -5.64
C SER A 507 -14.37 17.29 -5.42
N LEU A 508 -15.09 17.54 -6.51
CA LEU A 508 -16.52 17.87 -6.53
C LEU A 508 -17.39 16.63 -6.78
N ARG A 509 -16.85 15.44 -6.66
CA ARG A 509 -17.63 14.19 -6.69
C ARG A 509 -18.63 14.15 -5.53
N SER A 510 -19.79 13.60 -5.79
CA SER A 510 -20.77 13.30 -4.73
C SER A 510 -20.27 12.23 -3.75
N SER A 511 -19.66 11.19 -4.29
CA SER A 511 -19.04 10.06 -3.58
C SER A 511 -17.77 9.65 -4.31
N LYS A 512 -16.73 9.33 -3.57
CA LYS A 512 -15.49 8.80 -4.15
C LYS A 512 -15.71 7.43 -4.77
N ASP A 513 -16.51 6.58 -4.13
CA ASP A 513 -16.68 5.18 -4.52
C ASP A 513 -17.70 4.98 -5.63
N GLU A 514 -18.80 5.70 -5.57
CA GLU A 514 -19.96 5.52 -6.43
C GLU A 514 -20.16 6.66 -7.43
N GLY A 515 -19.53 7.84 -7.17
CA GLY A 515 -19.62 9.03 -8.03
C GLY A 515 -18.71 8.97 -9.27
N GLN A 516 -18.96 9.86 -10.24
CA GLN A 516 -18.10 10.05 -11.40
C GLN A 516 -16.94 11.00 -11.12
N PRO A 517 -15.80 10.90 -11.84
CA PRO A 517 -14.76 11.93 -11.84
C PRO A 517 -15.31 13.30 -12.24
N GLN A 518 -14.75 14.37 -11.67
CA GLN A 518 -15.14 15.74 -11.97
C GLN A 518 -13.91 16.61 -12.25
N TYR A 519 -13.70 16.94 -13.51
CA TYR A 519 -12.51 17.69 -13.94
C TYR A 519 -12.68 19.21 -13.92
N VAL A 520 -13.88 19.69 -13.62
CA VAL A 520 -14.14 21.11 -13.31
C VAL A 520 -14.08 21.28 -11.79
N ASN A 521 -12.90 21.21 -11.20
CA ASN A 521 -12.67 21.21 -9.76
C ASN A 521 -11.58 22.23 -9.36
N PRO A 522 -11.45 22.58 -8.07
CA PRO A 522 -10.49 23.61 -7.65
C PRO A 522 -9.04 23.16 -7.66
N GLY A 523 -8.74 21.86 -7.75
CA GLY A 523 -7.40 21.35 -7.55
C GLY A 523 -6.84 21.66 -6.16
N VAL A 524 -5.62 21.19 -5.88
CA VAL A 524 -5.01 21.35 -4.55
C VAL A 524 -3.50 21.42 -4.62
N GLN A 525 -2.91 22.11 -3.65
CA GLN A 525 -1.48 22.13 -3.38
C GLN A 525 -1.27 21.80 -1.91
N ILE A 526 -0.39 20.84 -1.62
CA ILE A 526 -0.05 20.40 -0.27
C ILE A 526 1.46 20.44 -0.11
N VAL A 527 1.93 21.11 0.95
CA VAL A 527 3.30 21.03 1.43
C VAL A 527 3.27 20.30 2.76
N SER A 528 4.06 19.23 2.89
CA SER A 528 4.06 18.34 4.04
C SER A 528 5.44 18.23 4.65
N ALA A 529 5.50 18.23 5.98
CA ALA A 529 6.66 17.84 6.75
C ALA A 529 6.26 16.76 7.75
N GLY A 530 7.07 15.73 7.85
CA GLY A 530 6.77 14.57 8.70
C GLY A 530 7.99 14.02 9.40
N LEU A 531 7.74 13.25 10.45
CA LEU A 531 8.75 12.57 11.24
C LEU A 531 8.24 11.21 11.68
N ASP A 532 8.88 10.15 11.21
CA ASP A 532 8.63 8.79 11.69
C ASP A 532 9.65 8.45 12.77
N VAL A 533 9.18 7.90 13.88
CA VAL A 533 9.98 7.60 15.07
C VAL A 533 9.69 6.16 15.52
N ASP A 534 10.69 5.29 15.46
CA ASP A 534 10.63 3.99 16.11
C ASP A 534 10.93 4.18 17.61
N VAL A 535 9.87 4.43 18.42
CA VAL A 535 9.98 4.69 19.86
C VAL A 535 10.50 3.47 20.59
N THR A 536 10.00 2.29 20.20
CA THR A 536 10.48 0.97 20.60
C THR A 536 10.33 0.02 19.40
N PRO A 537 10.91 -1.20 19.41
CA PRO A 537 10.66 -2.20 18.36
C PRO A 537 9.17 -2.50 18.13
N ARG A 538 8.35 -2.30 19.16
CA ARG A 538 6.90 -2.57 19.15
C ARG A 538 6.06 -1.34 18.84
N LEU A 539 6.58 -0.14 19.03
CA LEU A 539 5.84 1.12 18.94
C LEU A 539 6.51 2.10 17.98
N LYS A 540 5.80 2.42 16.92
CA LYS A 540 6.15 3.49 15.96
C LYS A 540 5.21 4.68 16.15
N ALA A 541 5.77 5.89 16.19
CA ALA A 541 5.04 7.14 16.16
C ALA A 541 5.30 7.87 14.82
N ILE A 542 4.26 8.50 14.28
CA ILE A 542 4.28 9.20 12.99
C ILE A 542 3.67 10.57 13.19
N PHE A 543 4.49 11.60 13.03
CA PHE A 543 4.05 13.01 13.08
C PHE A 543 4.00 13.56 11.67
N THR A 544 2.94 14.32 11.34
CA THR A 544 2.84 15.00 10.04
C THR A 544 2.14 16.34 10.19
N GLY A 545 2.68 17.35 9.51
CA GLY A 545 2.06 18.66 9.35
C GLY A 545 1.91 18.97 7.87
N ASN A 546 0.69 19.30 7.43
CA ASN A 546 0.35 19.62 6.05
C ASN A 546 -0.18 21.05 5.96
N TYR A 547 0.39 21.86 5.08
CA TYR A 547 -0.19 23.13 4.66
C TYR A 547 -0.94 22.91 3.35
N ILE A 548 -2.23 23.26 3.31
CA ILE A 548 -3.15 22.90 2.24
C ILE A 548 -3.81 24.14 1.66
N ARG A 549 -3.82 24.24 0.33
CA ARG A 549 -4.49 25.33 -0.39
C ARG A 549 -5.11 24.83 -1.70
N PHE A 550 -6.16 25.48 -2.16
CA PHE A 550 -6.66 25.32 -3.52
C PHE A 550 -5.64 25.79 -4.56
N ASP A 551 -5.58 25.12 -5.70
CA ASP A 551 -4.86 25.66 -6.86
C ASP A 551 -5.66 26.81 -7.49
N LYS A 552 -6.96 26.60 -7.72
CA LYS A 552 -7.93 27.58 -8.22
C LYS A 552 -9.16 27.59 -7.31
N VAL A 553 -9.94 28.66 -7.32
CA VAL A 553 -11.14 28.78 -6.49
C VAL A 553 -12.41 28.97 -7.31
N GLN A 554 -12.28 29.23 -8.60
CA GLN A 554 -13.39 29.65 -9.46
C GLN A 554 -14.49 28.60 -9.59
N SER A 555 -14.15 27.31 -9.57
CA SER A 555 -15.17 26.24 -9.57
C SER A 555 -15.97 26.22 -8.27
N VAL A 556 -15.34 26.47 -7.13
CA VAL A 556 -16.02 26.57 -5.82
C VAL A 556 -16.87 27.83 -5.76
N GLU A 557 -16.36 28.97 -6.24
CA GLU A 557 -17.11 30.23 -6.34
C GLU A 557 -18.37 30.08 -7.22
N ALA A 558 -18.25 29.35 -8.33
CA ALA A 558 -19.36 29.09 -9.23
C ALA A 558 -20.46 28.23 -8.58
N ILE A 559 -20.08 27.19 -7.83
CA ILE A 559 -21.04 26.29 -7.15
C ILE A 559 -21.73 26.96 -5.99
N LEU A 560 -20.97 27.72 -5.19
CA LEU A 560 -21.51 28.39 -4.00
C LEU A 560 -22.17 29.73 -4.33
N PHE A 561 -22.13 30.20 -5.58
CA PHE A 561 -22.58 31.53 -6.01
C PHE A 561 -21.97 32.65 -5.13
N GLN A 562 -20.71 32.45 -4.74
CA GLN A 562 -19.97 33.34 -3.83
C GLN A 562 -18.63 33.71 -4.46
N GLY A 563 -18.31 34.99 -4.55
CA GLY A 563 -17.01 35.46 -5.02
C GLY A 563 -16.01 35.69 -3.89
N ASN A 564 -14.74 35.91 -4.26
CA ASN A 564 -13.65 36.25 -3.36
C ASN A 564 -13.28 35.16 -2.34
N ILE A 565 -13.38 33.90 -2.69
CA ILE A 565 -12.91 32.79 -1.85
C ILE A 565 -11.38 32.78 -1.84
N HIS A 566 -10.77 32.75 -0.66
CA HIS A 566 -9.32 32.63 -0.52
C HIS A 566 -8.85 31.22 -0.81
N LYS A 567 -7.63 31.09 -1.38
CA LYS A 567 -7.05 29.76 -1.69
C LYS A 567 -6.65 28.94 -0.47
N GLN A 568 -6.31 29.56 0.66
CA GLN A 568 -5.82 28.87 1.85
C GLN A 568 -6.91 28.05 2.50
N LEU A 569 -6.84 26.71 2.41
CA LEU A 569 -7.75 25.80 3.09
C LEU A 569 -7.44 25.68 4.58
N GLY A 570 -6.18 25.39 4.94
CA GLY A 570 -5.80 25.27 6.33
C GLY A 570 -4.50 24.52 6.55
N THR A 571 -4.27 24.17 7.81
CA THR A 571 -3.13 23.36 8.25
C THR A 571 -3.65 22.14 9.00
N ASP A 572 -3.17 20.97 8.62
CA ASP A 572 -3.48 19.68 9.23
C ASP A 572 -2.26 19.21 10.04
N LEU A 573 -2.45 18.96 11.32
CA LEU A 573 -1.44 18.41 12.22
C LEU A 573 -1.90 17.06 12.74
N SER A 574 -1.12 16.01 12.53
CA SER A 574 -1.50 14.66 12.87
C SER A 574 -0.43 13.89 13.64
N LEU A 575 -0.89 12.98 14.50
CA LEU A 575 -0.10 11.98 15.22
C LEU A 575 -0.72 10.61 15.01
N GLY A 576 0.07 9.69 14.47
CA GLY A 576 -0.25 8.28 14.34
C GLY A 576 0.63 7.43 15.25
N LEU A 577 0.05 6.38 15.83
CA LEU A 577 0.75 5.37 16.63
C LEU A 577 0.45 3.99 16.06
N ARG A 578 1.47 3.19 15.85
CA ARG A 578 1.34 1.78 15.47
C ARG A 578 2.04 0.91 16.52
N TYR A 579 1.27 0.08 17.20
CA TYR A 579 1.75 -0.80 18.24
C TYR A 579 1.59 -2.27 17.84
N ARG A 580 2.68 -3.04 17.93
CA ARG A 580 2.75 -4.47 17.63
C ARG A 580 3.24 -5.21 18.87
N PRO A 581 2.34 -5.60 19.79
CA PRO A 581 2.73 -6.19 21.09
C PRO A 581 3.57 -7.46 20.97
N LEU A 582 3.34 -8.26 19.91
CA LEU A 582 4.03 -9.52 19.66
C LEU A 582 5.20 -9.39 18.65
N LEU A 583 5.56 -8.18 18.22
CA LEU A 583 6.57 -7.91 17.18
C LEU A 583 6.26 -8.52 15.79
N ASN A 584 5.09 -9.09 15.61
CA ASN A 584 4.58 -9.63 14.36
C ASN A 584 3.29 -8.92 13.94
N GLN A 585 2.59 -9.44 12.94
CA GLN A 585 1.35 -8.87 12.41
C GLN A 585 0.07 -9.52 12.98
N ASN A 586 0.18 -10.47 13.92
CA ASN A 586 -1.01 -11.14 14.48
C ASN A 586 -1.87 -10.19 15.30
N ILE A 587 -1.25 -9.25 16.01
CA ILE A 587 -1.96 -8.17 16.71
C ILE A 587 -1.31 -6.85 16.34
N VAL A 588 -2.07 -5.99 15.68
CA VAL A 588 -1.65 -4.63 15.36
C VAL A 588 -2.70 -3.65 15.88
N ILE A 589 -2.27 -2.73 16.70
CA ILE A 589 -3.12 -1.65 17.19
C ILE A 589 -2.63 -0.36 16.55
N VAL A 590 -3.51 0.30 15.81
CA VAL A 590 -3.26 1.58 15.17
C VAL A 590 -4.16 2.62 15.81
N GLY A 591 -3.58 3.64 16.37
CA GLY A 591 -4.33 4.78 16.91
C GLY A 591 -3.85 6.08 16.28
N GLY A 592 -4.72 7.04 16.15
CA GLY A 592 -4.33 8.32 15.58
C GLY A 592 -5.29 9.44 15.94
N GLY A 593 -4.77 10.64 15.82
CA GLY A 593 -5.56 11.85 15.94
C GLY A 593 -4.99 12.97 15.09
N ALA A 594 -5.85 13.84 14.60
CA ALA A 594 -5.43 15.02 13.86
C ALA A 594 -6.30 16.23 14.18
N VAL A 595 -5.71 17.39 14.01
CA VAL A 595 -6.36 18.69 14.14
C VAL A 595 -6.19 19.45 12.84
N PHE A 596 -7.29 19.83 12.21
CA PHE A 596 -7.30 20.71 11.05
C PHE A 596 -7.60 22.14 11.52
N LEU A 597 -6.66 23.03 11.28
CA LEU A 597 -6.75 24.45 11.60
C LEU A 597 -7.27 25.20 10.36
N PRO A 598 -8.51 25.71 10.37
CA PRO A 598 -9.14 26.36 9.22
C PRO A 598 -8.37 27.57 8.73
N GLY A 599 -8.08 27.61 7.42
CA GLY A 599 -7.55 28.77 6.73
C GLY A 599 -8.65 29.76 6.31
N ARG A 600 -8.26 30.83 5.64
CA ARG A 600 -9.23 31.86 5.18
C ARG A 600 -10.25 31.30 4.21
N GLY A 601 -9.81 30.52 3.21
CA GLY A 601 -10.70 29.92 2.22
C GLY A 601 -11.70 28.92 2.83
N PHE A 602 -11.29 28.15 3.84
CA PHE A 602 -12.21 27.31 4.58
C PHE A 602 -13.29 28.14 5.31
N LYS A 603 -12.88 29.25 5.96
CA LYS A 603 -13.82 30.13 6.67
C LYS A 603 -14.77 30.83 5.72
N ASP A 604 -14.34 31.18 4.52
CA ASP A 604 -15.21 31.77 3.49
C ASP A 604 -16.31 30.77 3.06
N ILE A 605 -15.98 29.47 3.01
CA ILE A 605 -16.92 28.44 2.56
C ILE A 605 -17.87 27.98 3.69
N TYR A 606 -17.33 27.74 4.90
CA TYR A 606 -18.05 27.06 5.97
C TYR A 606 -18.52 27.98 7.11
N GLU A 607 -18.20 29.26 7.06
CA GLU A 607 -18.47 30.22 8.16
C GLU A 607 -17.97 29.71 9.54
N LYS A 608 -16.96 28.84 9.52
CA LYS A 608 -16.47 28.14 10.70
C LYS A 608 -15.00 28.45 10.92
N ASP A 609 -14.66 28.87 12.13
CA ASP A 609 -13.30 29.22 12.54
C ASP A 609 -12.71 28.25 13.58
N ARG A 610 -13.53 27.29 14.06
CA ARG A 610 -13.09 26.31 15.05
C ARG A 610 -12.27 25.21 14.41
N PRO A 611 -11.19 24.76 15.08
CA PRO A 611 -10.46 23.57 14.66
C PRO A 611 -11.38 22.36 14.50
N LEU A 612 -11.15 21.60 13.45
CA LEU A 612 -11.78 20.29 13.25
C LEU A 612 -10.84 19.23 13.83
N VAL A 613 -11.41 18.23 14.47
CA VAL A 613 -10.66 17.19 15.16
C VAL A 613 -11.14 15.82 14.69
N HIS A 614 -10.21 14.89 14.55
CA HIS A 614 -10.55 13.48 14.46
C HIS A 614 -9.64 12.65 15.36
N VAL A 615 -10.20 11.57 15.92
CA VAL A 615 -9.48 10.56 16.72
C VAL A 615 -10.02 9.20 16.33
N PHE A 616 -9.14 8.23 16.15
CA PHE A 616 -9.54 6.86 15.86
C PHE A 616 -8.63 5.84 16.52
N THR A 617 -9.18 4.65 16.70
CA THR A 617 -8.42 3.45 17.08
C THR A 617 -8.87 2.31 16.17
N ASN A 618 -7.90 1.59 15.63
CA ASN A 618 -8.11 0.40 14.83
C ASN A 618 -7.35 -0.77 15.45
N VAL A 619 -8.03 -1.88 15.73
CA VAL A 619 -7.46 -3.12 16.24
C VAL A 619 -7.58 -4.18 15.18
N ILE A 620 -6.44 -4.72 14.75
CA ILE A 620 -6.36 -5.73 13.70
C ILE A 620 -5.81 -7.01 14.33
N LEU A 621 -6.61 -8.07 14.27
CA LEU A 621 -6.24 -9.41 14.71
C LEU A 621 -6.13 -10.27 13.46
N THR A 622 -4.97 -10.94 13.27
CA THR A 622 -4.71 -11.76 12.07
C THR A 622 -4.24 -13.15 12.48
N PHE A 623 -4.91 -14.17 11.92
CA PHE A 623 -4.51 -15.57 11.98
C PHE A 623 -3.94 -16.05 10.66
#